data_37de290df84bdac0387c63300dd08959
#
_entry.id   37de290df84bdac0387c63300dd08959
#
_cell.length_a   1.000
_cell.length_b   1.000
_cell.length_c   1.000
_cell.angle_alpha   90.00
_cell.angle_beta   90.00
_cell.angle_gamma   90.00
#
_symmetry.space_group_name_H-M   'P 1'
#
loop_
_entity.id
_entity.type
_entity.pdbx_description
1 polymer ?
#
loop_
_entity_poly.entity_id
_entity_poly.type
_entity_poly.pdbx_seq_one_letter_code
_entity_poly.pdbx_strand_id
1 'polypeptide(L)'
;VSRFERLTVTMISDQAIAFQLYQNRELDEIDLNESTITTITSDPNNEYNSQLCEKRARPSAYAMHFNYQKNNADGTPDVNWNKAIANTAFRQCFYRGLNLKAWFSRYNKINPLKCENDYYTMKGLCYNTQGAEYTTLVAKEMGFDGEAYDGKTMIRLRSNNGDIADLKKQAMDELSAIGVTFPVHAAYHIIAGSTTALDTATVLKQCFTDSFGDDFIVLDIKTYVSS
;
A
#
# COMPACT_ATOMS: atom_id res chain seq x y z
N VAL A 1 -6.75 19.92 -25.55
CA VAL A 1 -6.94 21.38 -25.65
C VAL A 1 -7.08 21.89 -24.22
N SER A 2 -6.21 22.85 -23.81
CA SER A 2 -6.31 23.53 -22.52
C SER A 2 -7.62 24.32 -22.47
N ARG A 3 -8.34 24.20 -21.35
CA ARG A 3 -9.59 24.95 -21.13
C ARG A 3 -9.36 26.26 -20.35
N PHE A 4 -8.13 26.48 -19.89
CA PHE A 4 -7.76 27.65 -19.10
C PHE A 4 -6.75 28.50 -19.87
N GLU A 5 -6.94 29.81 -19.85
CA GLU A 5 -5.97 30.79 -20.38
C GLU A 5 -4.76 30.91 -19.47
N ARG A 6 -4.98 30.76 -18.16
CA ARG A 6 -3.94 30.90 -17.13
C ARG A 6 -4.16 29.90 -16.03
N LEU A 7 -3.08 29.23 -15.61
CA LEU A 7 -2.99 28.43 -14.41
C LEU A 7 -1.94 29.06 -13.49
N THR A 8 -2.33 29.37 -12.25
CA THR A 8 -1.41 29.87 -11.22
C THR A 8 -1.26 28.80 -10.16
N VAL A 9 -0.02 28.40 -9.86
CA VAL A 9 0.30 27.45 -8.80
C VAL A 9 1.00 28.18 -7.68
N THR A 10 0.43 28.16 -6.49
CA THR A 10 0.97 28.81 -5.29
C THR A 10 1.57 27.75 -4.38
N MET A 11 2.84 27.91 -4.02
CA MET A 11 3.54 26.99 -3.11
C MET A 11 3.22 27.40 -1.67
N ILE A 12 2.49 26.54 -0.96
CA ILE A 12 2.08 26.76 0.43
C ILE A 12 2.54 25.54 1.25
N SER A 13 3.41 25.77 2.23
CA SER A 13 3.96 24.71 3.06
C SER A 13 2.99 24.20 4.14
N ASP A 14 2.11 25.09 4.62
CA ASP A 14 1.14 24.78 5.66
C ASP A 14 -0.23 24.47 5.05
N GLN A 15 -0.68 23.24 5.23
CA GLN A 15 -1.96 22.77 4.71
C GLN A 15 -3.17 23.42 5.37
N ALA A 16 -3.07 23.90 6.62
CA ALA A 16 -4.14 24.61 7.28
C ALA A 16 -4.32 26.00 6.65
N ILE A 17 -3.22 26.67 6.32
CA ILE A 17 -3.23 27.95 5.59
C ILE A 17 -3.81 27.73 4.18
N ALA A 18 -3.40 26.67 3.48
CA ALA A 18 -3.96 26.35 2.17
C ALA A 18 -5.49 26.17 2.22
N PHE A 19 -6.00 25.48 3.26
CA PHE A 19 -7.44 25.29 3.44
C PHE A 19 -8.16 26.61 3.74
N GLN A 20 -7.59 27.51 4.56
CA GLN A 20 -8.15 28.83 4.81
C GLN A 20 -8.24 29.68 3.52
N LEU A 21 -7.19 29.66 2.69
CA LEU A 21 -7.19 30.37 1.40
C LEU A 21 -8.26 29.82 0.45
N TYR A 22 -8.48 28.50 0.45
CA TYR A 22 -9.58 27.88 -0.29
C TYR A 22 -10.95 28.35 0.24
N GLN A 23 -11.14 28.35 1.56
CA GLN A 23 -12.36 28.85 2.19
C GLN A 23 -12.64 30.33 1.86
N ASN A 24 -11.59 31.13 1.76
CA ASN A 24 -11.67 32.54 1.36
C ASN A 24 -11.85 32.73 -0.15
N ARG A 25 -11.89 31.65 -0.95
CA ARG A 25 -11.97 31.71 -2.43
C ARG A 25 -10.76 32.33 -3.10
N GLU A 26 -9.61 32.27 -2.47
CA GLU A 26 -8.33 32.71 -3.04
C GLU A 26 -7.62 31.60 -3.83
N LEU A 27 -8.06 30.34 -3.61
CA LEU A 27 -7.62 29.15 -4.35
C LEU A 27 -8.84 28.37 -4.84
N ASP A 28 -8.74 27.83 -6.06
CA ASP A 28 -9.80 27.02 -6.67
C ASP A 28 -9.68 25.53 -6.34
N GLU A 29 -8.46 25.06 -6.06
CA GLU A 29 -8.15 23.65 -5.76
C GLU A 29 -6.99 23.58 -4.78
N ILE A 30 -7.08 22.68 -3.82
CA ILE A 30 -6.01 22.37 -2.86
C ILE A 30 -5.90 20.87 -2.61
N ASP A 31 -4.72 20.44 -2.21
CA ASP A 31 -4.53 19.12 -1.61
C ASP A 31 -4.91 19.12 -0.14
N LEU A 32 -5.66 18.14 0.31
CA LEU A 32 -6.05 17.99 1.70
C LEU A 32 -5.16 16.98 2.43
N ASN A 33 -4.81 17.29 3.67
CA ASN A 33 -4.21 16.35 4.60
C ASN A 33 -5.27 15.49 5.32
N GLU A 34 -4.81 14.44 6.00
CA GLU A 34 -5.68 13.50 6.72
C GLU A 34 -6.54 14.18 7.80
N SER A 35 -5.98 15.16 8.50
CA SER A 35 -6.67 15.91 9.56
C SER A 35 -7.85 16.70 9.00
N THR A 36 -7.63 17.45 7.91
CA THR A 36 -8.69 18.24 7.26
C THR A 36 -9.78 17.34 6.66
N ILE A 37 -9.40 16.24 5.99
CA ILE A 37 -10.36 15.26 5.49
C ILE A 37 -11.20 14.69 6.63
N THR A 38 -10.58 14.36 7.77
CA THR A 38 -11.29 13.85 8.94
C THR A 38 -12.31 14.86 9.45
N THR A 39 -11.92 16.13 9.57
CA THR A 39 -12.81 17.21 10.01
C THR A 39 -14.01 17.36 9.09
N ILE A 40 -13.78 17.37 7.78
CA ILE A 40 -14.86 17.50 6.79
C ILE A 40 -15.79 16.28 6.83
N THR A 41 -15.25 15.07 6.85
CA THR A 41 -16.05 13.83 6.74
C THR A 41 -16.71 13.40 8.05
N SER A 42 -16.29 13.93 9.21
CA SER A 42 -16.92 13.64 10.50
C SER A 42 -18.27 14.32 10.68
N ASP A 43 -18.53 15.42 9.98
CA ASP A 43 -19.82 16.10 9.95
C ASP A 43 -20.50 15.90 8.59
N PRO A 44 -21.59 15.10 8.51
CA PRO A 44 -22.32 14.89 7.26
C PRO A 44 -22.88 16.19 6.63
N ASN A 45 -23.08 17.24 7.43
CA ASN A 45 -23.61 18.54 6.98
C ASN A 45 -22.51 19.53 6.62
N ASN A 46 -21.24 19.14 6.69
CA ASN A 46 -20.13 20.02 6.32
C ASN A 46 -20.25 20.44 4.85
N GLU A 47 -20.22 21.75 4.59
CA GLU A 47 -20.40 22.32 3.26
C GLU A 47 -19.36 21.85 2.23
N TYR A 48 -18.19 21.41 2.69
CA TYR A 48 -17.11 20.94 1.82
C TYR A 48 -17.20 19.44 1.47
N ASN A 49 -18.12 18.66 2.08
CA ASN A 49 -18.28 17.24 1.75
C ASN A 49 -18.57 17.01 0.26
N SER A 50 -19.44 17.85 -0.33
CA SER A 50 -19.80 17.74 -1.76
C SER A 50 -18.68 18.20 -2.71
N GLN A 51 -17.64 18.84 -2.18
CA GLN A 51 -16.50 19.36 -2.94
C GLN A 51 -15.29 18.44 -2.89
N LEU A 52 -15.34 17.38 -2.07
CA LEU A 52 -14.27 16.38 -2.01
C LEU A 52 -14.17 15.62 -3.33
N CYS A 53 -13.03 15.73 -3.97
CA CYS A 53 -12.73 15.04 -5.21
C CYS A 53 -11.54 14.10 -5.02
N GLU A 54 -11.61 12.92 -5.62
CA GLU A 54 -10.43 12.06 -5.70
C GLU A 54 -9.48 12.54 -6.81
N LYS A 55 -8.20 12.55 -6.50
CA LYS A 55 -7.18 12.78 -7.52
C LYS A 55 -7.21 11.68 -8.57
N ARG A 56 -6.83 12.03 -9.80
CA ARG A 56 -6.53 11.02 -10.82
C ARG A 56 -5.46 10.07 -10.32
N ALA A 57 -5.64 8.79 -10.63
CA ALA A 57 -4.58 7.80 -10.44
C ALA A 57 -3.31 8.28 -11.15
N ARG A 58 -2.18 8.22 -10.45
CA ARG A 58 -0.88 8.53 -11.07
C ARG A 58 -0.54 7.44 -12.08
N PRO A 59 0.18 7.77 -13.16
CA PRO A 59 0.64 6.79 -14.15
C PRO A 59 1.84 5.98 -13.62
N SER A 60 1.82 5.62 -12.34
CA SER A 60 2.89 4.88 -11.67
C SER A 60 2.28 3.98 -10.59
N ALA A 61 2.81 2.78 -10.48
CA ALA A 61 2.48 1.83 -9.43
C ALA A 61 3.64 1.70 -8.45
N TYR A 62 3.32 1.49 -7.18
CA TYR A 62 4.30 1.09 -6.17
C TYR A 62 4.14 -0.40 -5.91
N ALA A 63 5.26 -1.09 -5.73
CA ALA A 63 5.27 -2.51 -5.41
C ALA A 63 6.24 -2.78 -4.27
N MET A 64 5.91 -3.78 -3.45
CA MET A 64 6.86 -4.35 -2.50
C MET A 64 7.69 -5.40 -3.24
N HIS A 65 8.99 -5.14 -3.36
CA HIS A 65 9.92 -6.07 -3.96
C HIS A 65 10.67 -6.85 -2.88
N PHE A 66 10.75 -8.16 -3.04
CA PHE A 66 11.53 -8.99 -2.15
C PHE A 66 13.01 -8.96 -2.52
N ASN A 67 13.87 -8.74 -1.53
CA ASN A 67 15.30 -8.90 -1.71
C ASN A 67 15.68 -10.39 -1.53
N TYR A 68 16.02 -11.05 -2.62
CA TYR A 68 16.41 -12.47 -2.62
C TYR A 68 17.86 -12.71 -2.17
N GLN A 69 18.64 -11.65 -2.04
CA GLN A 69 20.05 -11.69 -1.64
C GLN A 69 20.34 -10.62 -0.59
N LYS A 70 19.58 -10.71 0.52
CA LYS A 70 19.75 -9.82 1.65
C LYS A 70 21.06 -10.14 2.38
N ASN A 71 21.81 -9.09 2.72
CA ASN A 71 22.98 -9.18 3.58
C ASN A 71 22.71 -8.58 4.96
N ASN A 72 23.43 -9.08 5.94
CA ASN A 72 23.55 -8.48 7.27
C ASN A 72 24.37 -7.18 7.20
N ALA A 73 24.41 -6.43 8.31
CA ALA A 73 25.15 -5.18 8.38
C ALA A 73 26.67 -5.35 8.19
N ASP A 74 27.22 -6.51 8.47
CA ASP A 74 28.62 -6.88 8.27
C ASP A 74 28.95 -7.34 6.84
N GLY A 75 27.95 -7.35 5.94
CA GLY A 75 28.09 -7.79 4.56
C GLY A 75 27.92 -9.28 4.33
N THR A 76 27.78 -10.10 5.38
CA THR A 76 27.50 -11.54 5.24
C THR A 76 26.06 -11.78 4.80
N PRO A 77 25.77 -12.87 4.04
CA PRO A 77 24.40 -13.20 3.65
C PRO A 77 23.49 -13.44 4.86
N ASP A 78 22.30 -12.83 4.85
CA ASP A 78 21.23 -13.20 5.78
C ASP A 78 20.62 -14.55 5.33
N VAL A 79 21.22 -15.63 5.79
CA VAL A 79 20.88 -16.99 5.38
C VAL A 79 19.43 -17.34 5.74
N ASN A 80 18.94 -16.86 6.88
CA ASN A 80 17.58 -17.15 7.35
C ASN A 80 16.54 -16.53 6.41
N TRP A 81 16.67 -15.23 6.13
CA TRP A 81 15.81 -14.52 5.19
C TRP A 81 15.93 -15.07 3.77
N ASN A 82 17.15 -15.27 3.27
CA ASN A 82 17.37 -15.70 1.89
C ASN A 82 16.79 -17.08 1.60
N LYS A 83 16.84 -18.00 2.55
CA LYS A 83 16.15 -19.30 2.46
C LYS A 83 14.62 -19.12 2.52
N ALA A 84 14.12 -18.34 3.47
CA ALA A 84 12.69 -18.11 3.64
C ALA A 84 12.06 -17.52 2.37
N ILE A 85 12.66 -16.47 1.82
CA ILE A 85 12.11 -15.79 0.64
C ILE A 85 12.21 -16.61 -0.65
N ALA A 86 13.10 -17.60 -0.71
CA ALA A 86 13.17 -18.53 -1.83
C ALA A 86 11.99 -19.53 -1.84
N ASN A 87 11.35 -19.77 -0.69
CA ASN A 87 10.22 -20.69 -0.57
C ASN A 87 8.93 -20.10 -1.16
N THR A 88 8.24 -20.87 -1.99
CA THR A 88 7.03 -20.41 -2.69
C THR A 88 5.84 -20.25 -1.74
N ALA A 89 5.62 -21.19 -0.82
CA ALA A 89 4.53 -21.10 0.15
C ALA A 89 4.71 -19.87 1.06
N PHE A 90 5.94 -19.58 1.48
CA PHE A 90 6.27 -18.38 2.26
C PHE A 90 5.91 -17.09 1.50
N ARG A 91 6.30 -16.97 0.22
CA ARG A 91 5.92 -15.80 -0.60
C ARG A 91 4.42 -15.70 -0.83
N GLN A 92 3.74 -16.84 -1.01
CA GLN A 92 2.29 -16.86 -1.18
C GLN A 92 1.54 -16.40 0.07
N CYS A 93 2.09 -16.58 1.27
CA CYS A 93 1.52 -16.00 2.48
C CYS A 93 1.44 -14.47 2.40
N PHE A 94 2.46 -13.79 1.87
CA PHE A 94 2.38 -12.34 1.66
C PHE A 94 1.26 -11.96 0.71
N TYR A 95 1.21 -12.60 -0.45
CA TYR A 95 0.22 -12.25 -1.47
C TYR A 95 -1.21 -12.53 -1.00
N ARG A 96 -1.44 -13.68 -0.37
CA ARG A 96 -2.79 -14.13 0.01
C ARG A 96 -3.23 -13.68 1.40
N GLY A 97 -2.29 -13.35 2.30
CA GLY A 97 -2.60 -13.10 3.70
C GLY A 97 -2.40 -11.66 4.15
N LEU A 98 -1.50 -10.89 3.52
CA LEU A 98 -1.18 -9.54 3.99
C LEU A 98 -2.31 -8.56 3.73
N ASN A 99 -2.98 -8.13 4.79
CA ASN A 99 -4.04 -7.11 4.74
C ASN A 99 -3.46 -5.72 4.95
N LEU A 100 -3.37 -4.95 3.87
CA LEU A 100 -2.82 -3.59 3.88
C LEU A 100 -3.88 -2.48 4.00
N LYS A 101 -5.15 -2.80 4.30
CA LYS A 101 -6.22 -1.80 4.34
C LYS A 101 -5.92 -0.65 5.31
N ALA A 102 -5.40 -0.94 6.50
CA ALA A 102 -5.03 0.08 7.48
C ALA A 102 -3.87 0.95 6.99
N TRP A 103 -2.89 0.36 6.30
CA TRP A 103 -1.79 1.09 5.71
C TRP A 103 -2.23 1.97 4.54
N PHE A 104 -3.12 1.47 3.69
CA PHE A 104 -3.71 2.25 2.60
C PHE A 104 -4.52 3.45 3.10
N SER A 105 -5.15 3.36 4.28
CA SER A 105 -5.88 4.49 4.88
C SER A 105 -5.00 5.69 5.20
N ARG A 106 -3.67 5.51 5.28
CA ARG A 106 -2.72 6.64 5.42
C ARG A 106 -2.59 7.46 4.14
N TYR A 107 -2.93 6.88 3.00
CA TYR A 107 -2.82 7.49 1.68
C TYR A 107 -4.18 7.89 1.11
N ASN A 108 -5.21 7.12 1.39
CA ASN A 108 -6.59 7.41 1.01
C ASN A 108 -7.53 7.01 2.15
N LYS A 109 -7.91 8.00 2.96
CA LYS A 109 -8.73 7.77 4.13
C LYS A 109 -10.18 7.43 3.78
N ILE A 110 -10.70 8.02 2.69
CA ILE A 110 -12.09 7.84 2.27
C ILE A 110 -12.28 6.46 1.65
N ASN A 111 -11.37 6.07 0.75
CA ASN A 111 -11.44 4.83 -0.02
C ASN A 111 -10.09 4.09 -0.02
N PRO A 112 -9.66 3.52 1.13
CA PRO A 112 -8.35 2.90 1.26
C PRO A 112 -8.06 1.83 0.21
N LEU A 113 -9.08 1.01 -0.13
CA LEU A 113 -8.91 -0.09 -1.07
C LEU A 113 -8.75 0.35 -2.54
N LYS A 114 -8.99 1.63 -2.86
CA LYS A 114 -8.58 2.18 -4.17
C LYS A 114 -7.07 2.30 -4.34
N CYS A 115 -6.30 2.21 -3.25
CA CYS A 115 -4.84 2.11 -3.30
C CYS A 115 -4.36 0.70 -3.69
N GLU A 116 -5.26 -0.30 -3.65
CA GLU A 116 -4.92 -1.67 -4.05
C GLU A 116 -4.57 -1.73 -5.54
N ASN A 117 -3.43 -2.32 -5.83
CA ASN A 117 -3.01 -2.61 -7.20
C ASN A 117 -2.36 -4.00 -7.22
N ASP A 118 -3.06 -4.95 -7.82
CA ASP A 118 -2.59 -6.32 -7.99
C ASP A 118 -1.91 -6.55 -9.35
N TYR A 119 -1.68 -5.46 -10.10
CA TYR A 119 -1.12 -5.50 -11.45
C TYR A 119 0.21 -4.75 -11.50
N TYR A 120 1.10 -5.23 -12.33
CA TYR A 120 2.38 -4.56 -12.55
C TYR A 120 2.20 -3.22 -13.28
N THR A 121 1.22 -3.14 -14.17
CA THR A 121 0.92 -1.94 -14.96
C THR A 121 -0.36 -1.28 -14.43
N MET A 122 -0.35 0.04 -14.30
CA MET A 122 -1.52 0.80 -13.87
C MET A 122 -2.66 0.71 -14.89
N LYS A 123 -3.88 0.75 -14.37
CA LYS A 123 -5.11 0.83 -15.17
C LYS A 123 -5.08 2.07 -16.08
N GLY A 124 -5.49 1.88 -17.32
CA GLY A 124 -5.61 2.96 -18.31
C GLY A 124 -4.35 3.30 -19.07
N LEU A 125 -3.24 2.55 -18.91
CA LEU A 125 -2.00 2.78 -19.63
C LEU A 125 -1.88 1.97 -20.93
N CYS A 126 -2.37 0.75 -20.95
CA CYS A 126 -2.22 -0.17 -22.07
C CYS A 126 -3.55 -0.74 -22.52
N TYR A 127 -3.75 -0.80 -23.84
CA TYR A 127 -4.93 -1.37 -24.46
C TYR A 127 -4.50 -2.31 -25.59
N ASN A 128 -5.25 -3.37 -25.81
CA ASN A 128 -5.06 -4.21 -26.99
C ASN A 128 -5.66 -3.52 -28.24
N THR A 129 -5.46 -4.13 -29.41
CA THR A 129 -5.95 -3.60 -30.71
C THR A 129 -7.48 -3.53 -30.81
N GLN A 130 -8.21 -4.19 -29.92
CA GLN A 130 -9.67 -4.18 -29.83
C GLN A 130 -10.18 -3.18 -28.78
N GLY A 131 -9.29 -2.42 -28.13
CA GLY A 131 -9.64 -1.43 -27.12
C GLY A 131 -9.87 -2.00 -25.72
N ALA A 132 -9.59 -3.29 -25.48
CA ALA A 132 -9.66 -3.88 -24.13
C ALA A 132 -8.43 -3.45 -23.33
N GLU A 133 -8.70 -3.02 -22.11
CA GLU A 133 -7.67 -2.51 -21.18
C GLU A 133 -6.88 -3.66 -20.56
N TYR A 134 -5.55 -3.51 -20.44
CA TYR A 134 -4.62 -4.54 -19.99
C TYR A 134 -4.96 -5.14 -18.62
N THR A 135 -5.27 -4.31 -17.61
CA THR A 135 -5.55 -4.81 -16.27
C THR A 135 -6.84 -5.63 -16.23
N THR A 136 -7.81 -5.34 -17.10
CA THR A 136 -9.03 -6.15 -17.26
C THR A 136 -8.71 -7.54 -17.80
N LEU A 137 -7.79 -7.64 -18.76
CA LEU A 137 -7.37 -8.93 -19.31
C LEU A 137 -6.61 -9.75 -18.25
N VAL A 138 -5.71 -9.11 -17.50
CA VAL A 138 -4.97 -9.76 -16.41
C VAL A 138 -5.92 -10.21 -15.29
N ALA A 139 -6.88 -9.36 -14.89
CA ALA A 139 -7.88 -9.72 -13.89
C ALA A 139 -8.63 -10.99 -14.26
N LYS A 140 -9.03 -11.10 -15.55
CA LYS A 140 -9.69 -12.28 -16.07
C LYS A 140 -8.84 -13.53 -15.96
N GLU A 141 -7.56 -13.46 -16.35
CA GLU A 141 -6.61 -14.57 -16.24
C GLU A 141 -6.34 -14.98 -14.77
N MET A 142 -6.39 -14.01 -13.84
CA MET A 142 -6.23 -14.25 -12.40
C MET A 142 -7.51 -14.71 -11.71
N GLY A 143 -8.64 -14.77 -12.40
CA GLY A 143 -9.93 -15.14 -11.83
C GLY A 143 -10.62 -14.04 -11.04
N PHE A 144 -10.23 -12.78 -11.21
CA PHE A 144 -10.86 -11.60 -10.58
C PHE A 144 -11.87 -10.90 -11.50
N ASP A 145 -12.19 -11.50 -12.64
CA ASP A 145 -13.10 -10.92 -13.62
C ASP A 145 -14.52 -10.83 -13.04
N GLY A 146 -15.09 -9.64 -13.09
CA GLY A 146 -16.42 -9.36 -12.57
C GLY A 146 -16.52 -9.10 -11.07
N GLU A 147 -15.44 -9.16 -10.31
CA GLU A 147 -15.45 -8.77 -8.91
C GLU A 147 -15.64 -7.25 -8.74
N ALA A 148 -16.69 -6.88 -8.02
CA ALA A 148 -16.97 -5.49 -7.70
C ALA A 148 -16.23 -5.06 -6.42
N TYR A 149 -15.81 -3.79 -6.39
CA TYR A 149 -15.30 -3.16 -5.18
C TYR A 149 -16.39 -3.13 -4.07
N ASP A 150 -16.13 -3.80 -2.95
CA ASP A 150 -17.05 -3.89 -1.82
C ASP A 150 -16.76 -2.85 -0.70
N GLY A 151 -15.67 -2.11 -0.81
CA GLY A 151 -15.23 -1.14 0.19
C GLY A 151 -14.71 -1.73 1.50
N LYS A 152 -14.67 -3.06 1.64
CA LYS A 152 -14.38 -3.75 2.91
C LYS A 152 -13.14 -4.62 2.86
N THR A 153 -12.99 -5.42 1.80
CA THR A 153 -11.96 -6.45 1.69
C THR A 153 -11.16 -6.27 0.41
N MET A 154 -9.84 -6.44 0.48
CA MET A 154 -8.97 -6.45 -0.70
C MET A 154 -9.35 -7.62 -1.61
N ILE A 155 -9.32 -7.41 -2.93
CA ILE A 155 -9.77 -8.40 -3.93
C ILE A 155 -9.08 -9.75 -3.73
N ARG A 156 -7.77 -9.76 -3.59
CA ARG A 156 -6.98 -10.99 -3.41
C ARG A 156 -7.27 -11.76 -2.11
N LEU A 157 -7.90 -11.11 -1.13
CA LEU A 157 -8.27 -11.74 0.14
C LEU A 157 -9.70 -12.30 0.15
N ARG A 158 -10.54 -11.97 -0.85
CA ARG A 158 -11.96 -12.35 -0.87
C ARG A 158 -12.17 -13.84 -1.04
N SER A 159 -11.37 -14.48 -1.90
CA SER A 159 -11.53 -15.90 -2.23
C SER A 159 -11.26 -16.82 -1.06
N ASN A 160 -10.43 -16.40 -0.09
CA ASN A 160 -10.04 -17.20 1.07
C ASN A 160 -10.14 -16.44 2.40
N ASN A 161 -10.77 -15.24 2.40
CA ASN A 161 -10.87 -14.34 3.56
C ASN A 161 -9.51 -13.98 4.19
N GLY A 162 -8.43 -14.06 3.43
CA GLY A 162 -7.07 -13.90 3.95
C GLY A 162 -6.57 -15.08 4.78
N ASP A 163 -7.31 -16.20 4.80
CA ASP A 163 -6.89 -17.41 5.51
C ASP A 163 -5.70 -18.04 4.82
N ILE A 164 -4.60 -18.08 5.55
CA ILE A 164 -3.32 -18.65 5.09
C ILE A 164 -2.84 -19.78 6.01
N ALA A 165 -3.69 -20.33 6.89
CA ALA A 165 -3.28 -21.27 7.92
C ALA A 165 -2.53 -22.49 7.34
N ASP A 166 -3.06 -23.09 6.28
CA ASP A 166 -2.42 -24.24 5.61
C ASP A 166 -1.11 -23.83 4.91
N LEU A 167 -1.10 -22.68 4.21
CA LEU A 167 0.12 -22.16 3.57
C LEU A 167 1.19 -21.79 4.59
N LYS A 168 0.81 -21.18 5.70
CA LYS A 168 1.71 -20.85 6.81
C LYS A 168 2.32 -22.11 7.39
N LYS A 169 1.49 -23.12 7.67
CA LYS A 169 1.95 -24.41 8.16
C LYS A 169 2.91 -25.07 7.17
N GLN A 170 2.55 -25.15 5.89
CA GLN A 170 3.41 -25.69 4.84
C GLN A 170 4.76 -24.97 4.80
N ALA A 171 4.75 -23.64 4.77
CA ALA A 171 5.98 -22.83 4.73
C ALA A 171 6.85 -23.08 5.96
N MET A 172 6.26 -23.17 7.15
CA MET A 172 7.00 -23.44 8.39
C MET A 172 7.62 -24.84 8.40
N ASP A 173 6.88 -25.86 7.97
CA ASP A 173 7.37 -27.23 7.89
C ASP A 173 8.53 -27.35 6.90
N GLU A 174 8.36 -26.84 5.66
CA GLU A 174 9.39 -26.90 4.61
C GLU A 174 10.67 -26.13 5.00
N LEU A 175 10.50 -24.95 5.58
CA LEU A 175 11.61 -24.08 5.93
C LEU A 175 12.35 -24.53 7.19
N SER A 176 11.65 -25.05 8.19
CA SER A 176 12.27 -25.64 9.38
C SER A 176 13.13 -26.85 9.02
N ALA A 177 12.70 -27.65 8.05
CA ALA A 177 13.45 -28.79 7.55
C ALA A 177 14.83 -28.44 6.95
N ILE A 178 14.99 -27.19 6.47
CA ILE A 178 16.25 -26.68 5.91
C ILE A 178 16.97 -25.70 6.87
N GLY A 179 16.53 -25.64 8.14
CA GLY A 179 17.18 -24.89 9.22
C GLY A 179 16.85 -23.40 9.27
N VAL A 180 15.69 -22.99 8.72
CA VAL A 180 15.17 -21.63 8.94
C VAL A 180 14.55 -21.54 10.33
N THR A 181 14.85 -20.47 11.05
CA THR A 181 14.28 -20.15 12.36
C THR A 181 13.17 -19.15 12.24
N PHE A 182 12.12 -19.29 13.05
CA PHE A 182 10.97 -18.41 13.11
C PHE A 182 10.93 -17.63 14.43
N PRO A 183 10.35 -16.39 14.43
CA PRO A 183 9.83 -15.69 13.26
C PRO A 183 10.94 -15.25 12.28
N VAL A 184 10.59 -15.17 10.99
CA VAL A 184 11.49 -14.60 9.98
C VAL A 184 11.40 -13.08 10.04
N HIS A 185 12.55 -12.40 10.06
CA HIS A 185 12.63 -10.94 10.17
C HIS A 185 12.75 -10.26 8.82
N ALA A 186 11.70 -9.55 8.42
CA ALA A 186 11.68 -8.67 7.25
C ALA A 186 12.11 -7.26 7.64
N ALA A 187 13.06 -6.65 6.92
CA ALA A 187 13.50 -5.29 7.18
C ALA A 187 12.78 -4.28 6.26
N TYR A 188 12.20 -3.24 6.85
CA TYR A 188 11.61 -2.12 6.14
C TYR A 188 12.40 -0.85 6.46
N HIS A 189 12.96 -0.22 5.42
CA HIS A 189 13.86 0.93 5.59
C HIS A 189 13.11 2.25 5.38
N ILE A 190 13.26 3.15 6.34
CA ILE A 190 12.69 4.50 6.29
C ILE A 190 13.80 5.55 6.50
N ILE A 191 13.57 6.76 5.99
CA ILE A 191 14.48 7.87 6.20
C ILE A 191 14.49 8.29 7.67
N ALA A 192 15.67 8.49 8.24
CA ALA A 192 15.84 8.95 9.61
C ALA A 192 15.28 10.38 9.79
N GLY A 193 14.67 10.64 10.95
CA GLY A 193 14.11 11.95 11.30
C GLY A 193 12.74 12.27 10.70
N SER A 194 12.16 11.39 9.88
CA SER A 194 10.80 11.57 9.37
C SER A 194 9.76 10.90 10.29
N THR A 195 9.03 11.71 11.06
CA THR A 195 7.93 11.22 11.92
C THR A 195 6.81 10.59 11.09
N THR A 196 6.45 11.19 9.96
CA THR A 196 5.42 10.65 9.05
C THR A 196 5.82 9.29 8.49
N ALA A 197 7.09 9.10 8.13
CA ALA A 197 7.59 7.81 7.64
C ALA A 197 7.54 6.75 8.76
N LEU A 198 7.91 7.13 9.99
CA LEU A 198 7.86 6.25 11.15
C LEU A 198 6.42 5.84 11.49
N ASP A 199 5.49 6.79 11.52
CA ASP A 199 4.08 6.52 11.79
C ASP A 199 3.50 5.56 10.75
N THR A 200 3.78 5.82 9.47
CA THR A 200 3.31 4.97 8.37
C THR A 200 3.92 3.56 8.44
N ALA A 201 5.21 3.46 8.75
CA ALA A 201 5.89 2.17 8.92
C ALA A 201 5.36 1.39 10.14
N THR A 202 4.99 2.08 11.22
CA THR A 202 4.39 1.47 12.42
C THR A 202 3.03 0.84 12.07
N VAL A 203 2.20 1.52 11.28
CA VAL A 203 0.94 0.94 10.79
C VAL A 203 1.20 -0.26 9.88
N LEU A 204 2.23 -0.20 9.01
CA LEU A 204 2.61 -1.35 8.18
C LEU A 204 3.06 -2.54 9.04
N LYS A 205 3.86 -2.30 10.08
CA LYS A 205 4.27 -3.34 11.02
C LYS A 205 3.06 -3.99 11.69
N GLN A 206 2.06 -3.21 12.11
CA GLN A 206 0.82 -3.73 12.67
C GLN A 206 0.07 -4.59 11.65
N CYS A 207 0.00 -4.18 10.36
CA CYS A 207 -0.60 -5.00 9.31
C CYS A 207 0.09 -6.39 9.19
N PHE A 208 1.41 -6.46 9.39
CA PHE A 208 2.14 -7.73 9.40
C PHE A 208 1.76 -8.60 10.59
N THR A 209 1.76 -8.03 11.81
CA THR A 209 1.35 -8.74 13.03
C THR A 209 -0.08 -9.25 12.92
N ASP A 210 -1.01 -8.41 12.47
CA ASP A 210 -2.43 -8.78 12.33
C ASP A 210 -2.65 -9.88 11.27
N SER A 211 -1.84 -9.87 10.20
CA SER A 211 -1.98 -10.83 9.11
C SER A 211 -1.28 -12.15 9.36
N PHE A 212 -0.15 -12.14 10.05
CA PHE A 212 0.76 -13.31 10.13
C PHE A 212 0.96 -13.85 11.54
N GLY A 213 0.62 -13.06 12.56
CA GLY A 213 1.03 -13.34 13.95
C GLY A 213 2.50 -13.03 14.20
N ASP A 214 2.90 -13.08 15.47
CA ASP A 214 4.28 -12.79 15.88
C ASP A 214 5.24 -13.98 15.72
N ASP A 215 4.70 -15.15 15.39
CA ASP A 215 5.41 -16.41 15.30
C ASP A 215 5.91 -16.76 13.88
N PHE A 216 5.54 -16.00 12.86
CA PHE A 216 5.85 -16.31 11.46
C PHE A 216 6.74 -15.26 10.79
N ILE A 217 6.23 -14.04 10.62
CA ILE A 217 6.96 -12.94 9.98
C ILE A 217 6.84 -11.69 10.84
N VAL A 218 7.97 -11.10 11.21
CA VAL A 218 8.04 -9.85 11.94
C VAL A 218 8.67 -8.77 11.07
N LEU A 219 8.04 -7.60 10.99
CA LEU A 219 8.57 -6.45 10.27
C LEU A 219 9.44 -5.58 11.20
N ASP A 220 10.73 -5.51 10.91
CA ASP A 220 11.67 -4.62 11.58
C ASP A 220 11.79 -3.29 10.84
N ILE A 221 11.50 -2.19 11.54
CA ILE A 221 11.69 -0.86 10.99
C ILE A 221 13.15 -0.48 11.18
N LYS A 222 13.85 -0.19 10.08
CA LYS A 222 15.24 0.27 10.05
C LYS A 222 15.30 1.68 9.51
N THR A 223 16.17 2.51 10.07
CA THR A 223 16.36 3.89 9.59
C THR A 223 17.65 3.99 8.78
N TYR A 224 17.65 4.85 7.78
CA TYR A 224 18.85 5.24 7.04
C TYR A 224 18.93 6.77 6.94
N VAL A 225 20.15 7.27 6.80
CA VAL A 225 20.41 8.69 6.55
C VAL A 225 20.56 8.88 5.05
N SER A 226 19.76 9.80 4.48
CA SER A 226 19.93 10.19 3.08
C SER A 226 21.25 10.96 2.94
N SER A 227 22.13 10.49 2.09
CA SER A 227 23.36 11.18 1.70
C SER A 227 23.06 12.26 0.66
#